data_176eb5e37ae40915d355c84f97ba0b82
#
_entry.id   176eb5e37ae40915d355c84f97ba0b82
#
_cell.length_a   1.000
_cell.length_b   1.000
_cell.length_c   1.000
_cell.angle_alpha   90.00
_cell.angle_beta   90.00
_cell.angle_gamma   90.00
#
_symmetry.space_group_name_H-M   'P 1'
#
loop_
_entity.id
_entity.type
_entity.pdbx_description
1 polymer ?
#
loop_
_entity_poly.entity_id
_entity_poly.type
_entity_poly.pdbx_seq_one_letter_code
_entity_poly.pdbx_strand_id
1 'polypeptide(L)'
;MKRGKKYVEAAKKIDRQTLYEATDAIALVKQSAVAKFDETIEAHIRTGCDGRHAEQQIRGAVVLPHGTGKKVRVLVFAKGAKADEAEAAGADFVGGEELIPKIQNENWFEFDVVVATPDMMGVVGRIGRVLGPKGLMPNPKAGTVTMDVTKAVNDIKAGKIEYRLDKTNIIHVPIGKASFTEDQLADNFQAIMGAIVKAKPSSLKGQYLKSIALSSTMGPSAKVNPSKYVG
;
A
#
# COMPACT_ATOMS: atom_id res chain seq x y z
N MET A 1 -16.34 17.91 -16.43
CA MET A 1 -16.00 18.61 -15.20
C MET A 1 -14.84 19.56 -15.46
N LYS A 2 -14.94 20.85 -15.14
CA LYS A 2 -13.82 21.81 -15.32
C LYS A 2 -12.78 21.56 -14.22
N ARG A 3 -11.53 21.34 -14.61
CA ARG A 3 -10.40 21.16 -13.67
C ARG A 3 -9.86 22.53 -13.24
N GLY A 4 -9.30 22.60 -12.03
CA GLY A 4 -8.73 23.84 -11.49
C GLY A 4 -7.51 24.32 -12.30
N LYS A 5 -7.22 25.62 -12.27
CA LYS A 5 -6.12 26.24 -13.05
C LYS A 5 -4.76 25.57 -12.79
N LYS A 6 -4.40 25.34 -11.51
CA LYS A 6 -3.13 24.67 -11.13
C LYS A 6 -2.98 23.28 -11.74
N TYR A 7 -4.06 22.49 -11.75
CA TYR A 7 -4.03 21.16 -12.37
C TYR A 7 -3.81 21.26 -13.88
N VAL A 8 -4.47 22.23 -14.55
CA VAL A 8 -4.31 22.43 -16.00
C VAL A 8 -2.88 22.84 -16.35
N GLU A 9 -2.25 23.69 -15.55
CA GLU A 9 -0.85 24.09 -15.71
C GLU A 9 0.10 22.89 -15.50
N ALA A 10 -0.11 22.11 -14.43
CA ALA A 10 0.67 20.91 -14.18
C ALA A 10 0.51 19.87 -15.31
N ALA A 11 -0.71 19.70 -15.83
CA ALA A 11 -1.00 18.75 -16.89
C ALA A 11 -0.33 19.10 -18.24
N LYS A 12 0.04 20.37 -18.47
CA LYS A 12 0.79 20.77 -19.68
C LYS A 12 2.23 20.27 -19.70
N LYS A 13 2.78 19.91 -18.51
CA LYS A 13 4.16 19.40 -18.38
C LYS A 13 4.27 17.91 -18.75
N ILE A 14 3.16 17.19 -18.80
CA ILE A 14 3.14 15.75 -19.02
C ILE A 14 2.36 15.44 -20.30
N ASP A 15 3.04 14.82 -21.26
CA ASP A 15 2.37 14.28 -22.44
C ASP A 15 1.73 12.93 -22.07
N ARG A 16 0.42 12.83 -22.29
CA ARG A 16 -0.37 11.63 -21.95
C ARG A 16 -0.19 10.48 -22.92
N GLN A 17 0.35 10.74 -24.11
CA GLN A 17 0.57 9.70 -25.11
C GLN A 17 1.92 9.04 -24.96
N THR A 18 2.90 9.77 -24.44
CA THR A 18 4.27 9.28 -24.23
C THR A 18 4.35 8.27 -23.09
N LEU A 19 5.09 7.19 -23.33
CA LEU A 19 5.50 6.23 -22.31
C LEU A 19 6.90 6.61 -21.83
N TYR A 20 6.98 7.08 -20.60
CA TYR A 20 8.22 7.56 -19.99
C TYR A 20 9.02 6.41 -19.35
N GLU A 21 10.30 6.62 -19.17
CA GLU A 21 11.11 5.85 -18.24
C GLU A 21 10.67 6.10 -16.81
N ALA A 22 10.92 5.16 -15.89
CA ALA A 22 10.47 5.29 -14.50
C ALA A 22 11.05 6.53 -13.82
N THR A 23 12.34 6.81 -14.03
CA THR A 23 13.03 7.98 -13.48
C THR A 23 12.43 9.28 -14.00
N ASP A 24 12.20 9.38 -15.30
CA ASP A 24 11.63 10.57 -15.93
C ASP A 24 10.17 10.79 -15.48
N ALA A 25 9.39 9.70 -15.37
CA ALA A 25 8.02 9.77 -14.87
C ALA A 25 7.98 10.26 -13.42
N ILE A 26 8.89 9.78 -12.55
CA ILE A 26 9.01 10.22 -11.16
C ILE A 26 9.36 11.72 -11.10
N ALA A 27 10.35 12.17 -11.87
CA ALA A 27 10.75 13.58 -11.93
C ALA A 27 9.58 14.47 -12.37
N LEU A 28 8.86 14.08 -13.43
CA LEU A 28 7.69 14.81 -13.97
C LEU A 28 6.54 14.87 -12.95
N VAL A 29 6.22 13.76 -12.30
CA VAL A 29 5.16 13.70 -11.29
C VAL A 29 5.52 14.56 -10.08
N LYS A 30 6.78 14.52 -9.63
CA LYS A 30 7.27 15.35 -8.54
C LYS A 30 7.19 16.84 -8.86
N GLN A 31 7.59 17.25 -10.06
CA GLN A 31 7.47 18.63 -10.55
C GLN A 31 6.02 19.10 -10.77
N SER A 32 5.10 18.16 -10.91
CA SER A 32 3.68 18.43 -11.10
C SER A 32 2.86 18.40 -9.81
N ALA A 33 3.48 18.12 -8.67
CA ALA A 33 2.86 18.22 -7.35
C ALA A 33 2.59 19.70 -7.03
N VAL A 34 1.31 20.08 -6.92
CA VAL A 34 0.88 21.48 -6.82
C VAL A 34 0.19 21.83 -5.52
N ALA A 35 -0.02 20.86 -4.63
CA ALA A 35 -0.68 21.08 -3.35
C ALA A 35 0.25 21.80 -2.35
N LYS A 36 -0.35 22.34 -1.29
CA LYS A 36 0.38 23.03 -0.21
C LYS A 36 0.87 22.05 0.88
N PHE A 37 0.50 20.78 0.77
CA PHE A 37 0.92 19.70 1.67
C PHE A 37 1.88 18.76 0.94
N ASP A 38 2.60 17.94 1.69
CA ASP A 38 3.50 16.94 1.12
C ASP A 38 2.67 15.81 0.50
N GLU A 39 2.51 15.88 -0.83
CA GLU A 39 1.70 14.94 -1.60
C GLU A 39 2.29 13.54 -1.56
N THR A 40 1.44 12.52 -1.58
CA THR A 40 1.89 11.14 -1.78
C THR A 40 2.04 10.86 -3.26
N ILE A 41 3.12 10.23 -3.65
CA ILE A 41 3.32 9.71 -5.00
C ILE A 41 2.89 8.25 -5.00
N GLU A 42 2.00 7.91 -5.93
CA GLU A 42 1.35 6.61 -6.03
C GLU A 42 1.60 5.97 -7.38
N ALA A 43 1.74 4.64 -7.37
CA ALA A 43 1.80 3.83 -8.57
C ALA A 43 0.46 3.11 -8.79
N HIS A 44 -0.02 3.16 -10.02
CA HIS A 44 -1.25 2.52 -10.48
C HIS A 44 -0.90 1.54 -11.58
N ILE A 45 -1.01 0.25 -11.28
CA ILE A 45 -0.53 -0.83 -12.15
C ILE A 45 -1.73 -1.65 -12.60
N ARG A 46 -2.11 -1.48 -13.87
CA ARG A 46 -3.18 -2.27 -14.48
C ARG A 46 -2.63 -3.60 -14.94
N THR A 47 -3.20 -4.66 -14.41
CA THR A 47 -2.83 -6.03 -14.78
C THR A 47 -3.78 -6.64 -15.81
N GLY A 48 -3.36 -7.74 -16.42
CA GLY A 48 -4.19 -8.59 -17.26
C GLY A 48 -5.00 -9.63 -16.50
N CYS A 49 -4.86 -9.68 -15.17
CA CYS A 49 -5.58 -10.63 -14.32
C CYS A 49 -7.08 -10.31 -14.29
N ASP A 50 -7.90 -11.32 -14.06
CA ASP A 50 -9.33 -11.14 -13.77
C ASP A 50 -9.55 -11.38 -12.27
N GLY A 51 -9.79 -10.30 -11.52
CA GLY A 51 -10.01 -10.32 -10.08
C GLY A 51 -11.28 -11.06 -9.61
N ARG A 52 -12.14 -11.50 -10.55
CA ARG A 52 -13.30 -12.36 -10.26
C ARG A 52 -12.89 -13.81 -9.97
N HIS A 53 -11.76 -14.25 -10.51
CA HIS A 53 -11.22 -15.57 -10.28
C HIS A 53 -10.27 -15.55 -9.08
N ALA A 54 -10.53 -16.40 -8.08
CA ALA A 54 -9.74 -16.47 -6.85
C ALA A 54 -8.25 -16.76 -7.11
N GLU A 55 -7.95 -17.54 -8.14
CA GLU A 55 -6.60 -17.91 -8.58
C GLU A 55 -5.81 -16.74 -9.20
N GLN A 56 -6.52 -15.72 -9.69
CA GLN A 56 -5.92 -14.53 -10.29
C GLN A 56 -5.97 -13.31 -9.38
N GLN A 57 -6.45 -13.47 -8.16
CA GLN A 57 -6.40 -12.41 -7.16
C GLN A 57 -4.98 -12.23 -6.63
N ILE A 58 -4.40 -11.09 -6.94
CA ILE A 58 -3.08 -10.70 -6.43
C ILE A 58 -3.28 -9.95 -5.11
N ARG A 59 -2.64 -10.44 -4.06
CA ARG A 59 -2.54 -9.77 -2.77
C ARG A 59 -1.23 -10.16 -2.12
N GLY A 60 -0.50 -9.18 -1.61
CA GLY A 60 0.78 -9.39 -0.93
C GLY A 60 1.20 -8.16 -0.14
N ALA A 61 2.40 -8.24 0.39
CA ALA A 61 3.05 -7.12 1.06
C ALA A 61 4.50 -7.00 0.60
N VAL A 62 5.02 -5.80 0.66
CA VAL A 62 6.42 -5.49 0.37
C VAL A 62 6.93 -4.46 1.38
N VAL A 63 8.16 -4.62 1.83
CA VAL A 63 8.85 -3.62 2.65
C VAL A 63 9.57 -2.69 1.71
N LEU A 64 9.29 -1.40 1.82
CA LEU A 64 9.93 -0.37 1.00
C LEU A 64 11.29 0.00 1.59
N PRO A 65 12.37 0.06 0.79
CA PRO A 65 13.71 0.40 1.28
C PRO A 65 13.77 1.74 2.03
N HIS A 66 13.00 2.72 1.56
CA HIS A 66 12.97 4.08 2.15
C HIS A 66 11.65 4.38 2.89
N GLY A 67 10.81 3.34 3.10
CA GLY A 67 9.49 3.50 3.72
C GLY A 67 8.52 4.34 2.88
N THR A 68 7.39 4.72 3.48
CA THR A 68 6.35 5.53 2.82
C THR A 68 6.39 7.01 3.18
N GLY A 69 7.23 7.41 4.15
CA GLY A 69 7.24 8.76 4.71
C GLY A 69 6.04 9.08 5.63
N LYS A 70 5.19 8.09 5.92
CA LYS A 70 4.07 8.23 6.87
C LYS A 70 4.45 7.53 8.19
N LYS A 71 4.23 8.21 9.31
CA LYS A 71 4.29 7.56 10.63
C LYS A 71 3.04 6.69 10.79
N VAL A 72 3.24 5.39 10.86
CA VAL A 72 2.17 4.39 10.97
C VAL A 72 1.96 4.05 12.43
N ARG A 73 0.72 4.16 12.92
CA ARG A 73 0.31 3.72 14.26
C ARG A 73 -0.17 2.28 14.18
N VAL A 74 0.47 1.42 14.95
CA VAL A 74 0.23 -0.03 14.92
C VAL A 74 -0.56 -0.46 16.15
N LEU A 75 -1.70 -1.11 15.91
CA LEU A 75 -2.49 -1.80 16.93
C LEU A 75 -2.19 -3.29 16.87
N VAL A 76 -1.86 -3.90 18.01
CA VAL A 76 -1.59 -5.33 18.11
C VAL A 76 -2.62 -6.01 19.00
N PHE A 77 -3.29 -7.04 18.46
CA PHE A 77 -4.11 -7.96 19.23
C PHE A 77 -3.28 -9.18 19.63
N ALA A 78 -2.88 -9.22 20.89
CA ALA A 78 -2.11 -10.33 21.47
C ALA A 78 -2.46 -10.52 22.94
N LYS A 79 -2.12 -11.70 23.49
CA LYS A 79 -2.31 -12.04 24.92
C LYS A 79 -0.98 -12.49 25.54
N GLY A 80 -0.83 -12.22 26.87
CA GLY A 80 0.32 -12.69 27.67
C GLY A 80 1.66 -12.23 27.09
N ALA A 81 2.65 -13.09 27.08
CA ALA A 81 4.00 -12.77 26.63
C ALA A 81 4.10 -12.13 25.22
N LYS A 82 3.13 -12.42 24.33
CA LYS A 82 3.09 -11.81 23.00
C LYS A 82 2.65 -10.35 23.02
N ALA A 83 1.88 -9.95 24.04
CA ALA A 83 1.56 -8.54 24.26
C ALA A 83 2.80 -7.77 24.72
N ASP A 84 3.56 -8.34 25.66
CA ASP A 84 4.83 -7.73 26.15
C ASP A 84 5.85 -7.61 25.02
N GLU A 85 5.97 -8.63 24.15
CA GLU A 85 6.82 -8.57 22.94
C GLU A 85 6.38 -7.46 21.98
N ALA A 86 5.07 -7.25 21.82
CA ALA A 86 4.54 -6.20 20.95
C ALA A 86 4.85 -4.79 21.48
N GLU A 87 4.72 -4.59 22.79
CA GLU A 87 5.08 -3.33 23.46
C GLU A 87 6.57 -3.07 23.35
N ALA A 88 7.41 -4.07 23.61
CA ALA A 88 8.87 -3.98 23.48
C ALA A 88 9.30 -3.66 22.03
N ALA A 89 8.56 -4.18 21.01
CA ALA A 89 8.79 -3.85 19.60
C ALA A 89 8.31 -2.45 19.21
N GLY A 90 7.65 -1.73 20.14
CA GLY A 90 7.20 -0.36 19.96
C GLY A 90 5.84 -0.25 19.27
N ALA A 91 4.92 -1.22 19.41
CA ALA A 91 3.54 -1.05 19.01
C ALA A 91 2.91 0.15 19.74
N ASP A 92 2.06 0.90 19.03
CA ASP A 92 1.45 2.10 19.61
C ASP A 92 0.28 1.75 20.52
N PHE A 93 -0.40 0.66 20.22
CA PHE A 93 -1.50 0.11 21.02
C PHE A 93 -1.39 -1.40 21.06
N VAL A 94 -1.51 -1.98 22.25
CA VAL A 94 -1.51 -3.42 22.47
C VAL A 94 -2.69 -3.79 23.37
N GLY A 95 -3.37 -4.90 23.06
CA GLY A 95 -4.45 -5.39 23.90
C GLY A 95 -5.15 -6.61 23.33
N GLY A 96 -6.15 -7.05 24.06
CA GLY A 96 -6.94 -8.24 23.76
C GLY A 96 -8.41 -7.92 23.47
N GLU A 97 -9.30 -8.65 24.17
CA GLU A 97 -10.75 -8.53 23.96
C GLU A 97 -11.33 -7.20 24.43
N GLU A 98 -10.66 -6.52 25.36
CA GLU A 98 -11.04 -5.22 25.92
C GLU A 98 -11.06 -4.08 24.88
N LEU A 99 -10.30 -4.23 23.80
CA LEU A 99 -10.28 -3.23 22.71
C LEU A 99 -11.50 -3.35 21.78
N ILE A 100 -12.19 -4.50 21.78
CA ILE A 100 -13.34 -4.74 20.91
C ILE A 100 -14.49 -3.74 21.18
N PRO A 101 -14.96 -3.57 22.45
CA PRO A 101 -15.99 -2.57 22.75
C PRO A 101 -15.58 -1.15 22.37
N LYS A 102 -14.32 -0.79 22.57
CA LYS A 102 -13.79 0.52 22.24
C LYS A 102 -13.86 0.80 20.74
N ILE A 103 -13.46 -0.15 19.91
CA ILE A 103 -13.54 -0.04 18.45
C ILE A 103 -14.99 -0.03 17.97
N GLN A 104 -15.84 -0.90 18.53
CA GLN A 104 -17.20 -1.11 18.06
C GLN A 104 -18.18 -0.02 18.52
N ASN A 105 -18.10 0.40 19.79
CA ASN A 105 -19.05 1.31 20.41
C ASN A 105 -18.59 2.77 20.35
N GLU A 106 -17.29 3.02 20.53
CA GLU A 106 -16.73 4.37 20.56
C GLU A 106 -16.20 4.83 19.20
N ASN A 107 -16.25 3.96 18.15
CA ASN A 107 -15.66 4.24 16.84
C ASN A 107 -14.19 4.68 16.92
N TRP A 108 -13.43 4.05 17.81
CA TRP A 108 -12.02 4.38 17.98
C TRP A 108 -11.17 3.75 16.88
N PHE A 109 -10.52 4.60 16.07
CA PHE A 109 -9.67 4.23 14.91
C PHE A 109 -8.39 5.07 14.88
N GLU A 110 -7.76 5.27 16.02
CA GLU A 110 -6.51 6.02 16.09
C GLU A 110 -5.29 5.22 15.66
N PHE A 111 -5.48 4.16 14.88
CA PHE A 111 -4.45 3.28 14.34
C PHE A 111 -4.59 3.15 12.82
N ASP A 112 -3.47 2.88 12.16
CA ASP A 112 -3.39 2.78 10.71
C ASP A 112 -3.23 1.33 10.23
N VAL A 113 -2.66 0.43 11.06
CA VAL A 113 -2.48 -0.99 10.75
C VAL A 113 -2.82 -1.82 11.99
N VAL A 114 -3.45 -2.97 11.75
CA VAL A 114 -3.77 -3.95 12.79
C VAL A 114 -2.96 -5.23 12.57
N VAL A 115 -2.27 -5.67 13.59
CA VAL A 115 -1.60 -6.96 13.67
C VAL A 115 -2.33 -7.84 14.67
N ALA A 116 -2.46 -9.11 14.40
CA ALA A 116 -3.10 -10.06 15.33
C ALA A 116 -2.33 -11.37 15.38
N THR A 117 -2.27 -11.97 16.56
CA THR A 117 -1.85 -13.37 16.69
C THR A 117 -2.97 -14.29 16.19
N PRO A 118 -2.67 -15.48 15.64
CA PRO A 118 -3.69 -16.38 15.11
C PRO A 118 -4.79 -16.76 16.10
N ASP A 119 -4.45 -16.90 17.37
CA ASP A 119 -5.38 -17.18 18.48
C ASP A 119 -6.37 -16.03 18.72
N MET A 120 -5.97 -14.78 18.47
CA MET A 120 -6.84 -13.61 18.61
C MET A 120 -7.74 -13.38 17.39
N MET A 121 -7.54 -14.07 16.28
CA MET A 121 -8.34 -13.87 15.06
C MET A 121 -9.83 -14.20 15.26
N GLY A 122 -10.18 -15.13 16.14
CA GLY A 122 -11.57 -15.41 16.50
C GLY A 122 -12.26 -14.21 17.15
N VAL A 123 -11.53 -13.47 17.97
CA VAL A 123 -11.99 -12.25 18.66
C VAL A 123 -12.08 -11.09 17.66
N VAL A 124 -11.03 -10.86 16.88
CA VAL A 124 -10.97 -9.81 15.85
C VAL A 124 -12.05 -10.04 14.77
N GLY A 125 -12.39 -11.28 14.48
CA GLY A 125 -13.46 -11.64 13.53
C GLY A 125 -14.82 -11.04 13.91
N ARG A 126 -15.12 -10.84 15.20
CA ARG A 126 -16.37 -10.22 15.67
C ARG A 126 -16.53 -8.77 15.20
N ILE A 127 -15.41 -8.05 15.04
CA ILE A 127 -15.38 -6.67 14.50
C ILE A 127 -15.00 -6.58 13.03
N GLY A 128 -14.96 -7.72 12.32
CA GLY A 128 -14.63 -7.77 10.91
C GLY A 128 -15.54 -6.94 10.01
N ARG A 129 -16.81 -6.77 10.39
CA ARG A 129 -17.77 -5.89 9.70
C ARG A 129 -17.39 -4.40 9.79
N VAL A 130 -16.63 -4.02 10.80
CA VAL A 130 -16.17 -2.64 11.04
C VAL A 130 -14.78 -2.41 10.45
N LEU A 131 -13.85 -3.35 10.67
CA LEU A 131 -12.47 -3.27 10.17
C LEU A 131 -12.37 -3.52 8.66
N GLY A 132 -13.21 -4.43 8.12
CA GLY A 132 -13.15 -4.84 6.72
C GLY A 132 -13.31 -3.69 5.72
N PRO A 133 -14.39 -2.88 5.80
CA PRO A 133 -14.61 -1.75 4.89
C PRO A 133 -13.51 -0.68 4.97
N LYS A 134 -12.85 -0.56 6.14
CA LYS A 134 -11.74 0.39 6.36
C LYS A 134 -10.38 -0.16 5.89
N GLY A 135 -10.31 -1.43 5.45
CA GLY A 135 -9.06 -2.06 5.05
C GLY A 135 -8.13 -2.42 6.21
N LEU A 136 -8.63 -2.39 7.45
CA LEU A 136 -7.85 -2.63 8.68
C LEU A 136 -7.88 -4.08 9.16
N MET A 137 -8.58 -4.98 8.44
CA MET A 137 -8.69 -6.38 8.85
C MET A 137 -7.36 -7.11 8.65
N PRO A 138 -6.78 -7.71 9.71
CA PRO A 138 -5.55 -8.49 9.59
C PRO A 138 -5.68 -9.65 8.60
N ASN A 139 -4.61 -9.93 7.86
CA ASN A 139 -4.59 -10.99 6.85
C ASN A 139 -3.23 -11.73 6.83
N PRO A 140 -3.25 -13.08 6.81
CA PRO A 140 -2.01 -13.87 6.72
C PRO A 140 -1.18 -13.57 5.47
N LYS A 141 -1.82 -13.32 4.31
CA LYS A 141 -1.12 -12.99 3.05
C LYS A 141 -0.38 -11.66 3.09
N ALA A 142 -0.85 -10.72 3.90
CA ALA A 142 -0.16 -9.45 4.15
C ALA A 142 0.88 -9.56 5.28
N GLY A 143 0.92 -10.72 5.98
CA GLY A 143 1.81 -10.94 7.12
C GLY A 143 1.43 -10.12 8.35
N THR A 144 0.15 -9.73 8.47
CA THR A 144 -0.42 -9.04 9.65
C THR A 144 -1.10 -10.00 10.61
N VAL A 145 -1.19 -11.29 10.25
CA VAL A 145 -1.53 -12.38 11.17
C VAL A 145 -0.32 -13.27 11.32
N THR A 146 0.34 -13.21 12.48
CA THR A 146 1.60 -13.92 12.71
C THR A 146 1.83 -14.18 14.21
N MET A 147 2.60 -15.22 14.51
CA MET A 147 3.13 -15.47 15.85
C MET A 147 4.36 -14.63 16.18
N ASP A 148 5.10 -14.16 15.15
CA ASP A 148 6.25 -13.28 15.30
C ASP A 148 5.81 -11.82 15.22
N VAL A 149 5.30 -11.34 16.36
CA VAL A 149 4.74 -9.98 16.47
C VAL A 149 5.82 -8.94 16.35
N THR A 150 6.99 -9.19 16.95
CA THR A 150 8.13 -8.26 16.94
C THR A 150 8.58 -7.94 15.52
N LYS A 151 8.75 -8.97 14.69
CA LYS A 151 9.12 -8.79 13.28
C LYS A 151 8.03 -8.04 12.51
N ALA A 152 6.76 -8.40 12.72
CA ALA A 152 5.65 -7.74 12.03
C ALA A 152 5.57 -6.24 12.34
N VAL A 153 5.70 -5.86 13.61
CA VAL A 153 5.71 -4.45 14.04
C VAL A 153 6.89 -3.70 13.45
N ASN A 154 8.09 -4.28 13.50
CA ASN A 154 9.30 -3.67 12.93
C ASN A 154 9.18 -3.48 11.41
N ASP A 155 8.72 -4.50 10.67
CA ASP A 155 8.50 -4.42 9.22
C ASP A 155 7.52 -3.31 8.87
N ILE A 156 6.38 -3.20 9.60
CA ILE A 156 5.37 -2.18 9.38
C ILE A 156 5.95 -0.78 9.63
N LYS A 157 6.70 -0.61 10.72
CA LYS A 157 7.36 0.67 11.03
C LYS A 157 8.49 1.00 10.05
N ALA A 158 9.15 0.00 9.48
CA ALA A 158 10.13 0.16 8.40
C ALA A 158 9.48 0.55 7.05
N GLY A 159 8.15 0.50 6.94
CA GLY A 159 7.45 0.91 5.73
C GLY A 159 6.91 -0.24 4.88
N LYS A 160 6.51 -1.34 5.52
CA LYS A 160 5.78 -2.42 4.86
C LYS A 160 4.42 -1.91 4.38
N ILE A 161 4.16 -2.08 3.10
CA ILE A 161 2.88 -1.77 2.47
C ILE A 161 2.20 -3.04 2.00
N GLU A 162 0.87 -3.06 2.05
CA GLU A 162 0.05 -4.10 1.43
C GLU A 162 -0.38 -3.64 0.04
N TYR A 163 -0.35 -4.55 -0.93
CA TYR A 163 -0.93 -4.34 -2.24
C TYR A 163 -2.00 -5.39 -2.54
N ARG A 164 -3.05 -4.95 -3.20
CA ARG A 164 -4.20 -5.79 -3.57
C ARG A 164 -4.75 -5.38 -4.92
N LEU A 165 -5.12 -6.38 -5.72
CA LEU A 165 -5.86 -6.17 -6.96
C LEU A 165 -7.29 -5.69 -6.65
N ASP A 166 -7.71 -4.59 -7.26
CA ASP A 166 -9.06 -4.08 -7.15
C ASP A 166 -10.04 -4.74 -8.13
N LYS A 167 -11.30 -4.33 -8.11
CA LYS A 167 -12.35 -4.86 -9.01
C LYS A 167 -12.14 -4.48 -10.47
N THR A 168 -11.31 -3.48 -10.75
CA THR A 168 -10.97 -3.00 -12.10
C THR A 168 -9.65 -3.58 -12.61
N ASN A 169 -9.08 -4.53 -11.87
CA ASN A 169 -7.82 -5.20 -12.15
C ASN A 169 -6.61 -4.25 -12.10
N ILE A 170 -6.67 -3.27 -11.20
CA ILE A 170 -5.60 -2.31 -10.95
C ILE A 170 -5.08 -2.50 -9.52
N ILE A 171 -3.77 -2.38 -9.36
CA ILE A 171 -3.09 -2.32 -8.06
C ILE A 171 -2.72 -0.85 -7.82
N HIS A 172 -3.15 -0.30 -6.70
CA HIS A 172 -2.85 1.06 -6.27
C HIS A 172 -1.97 1.00 -5.03
N VAL A 173 -0.76 1.58 -5.11
CA VAL A 173 0.21 1.55 -4.01
C VAL A 173 0.96 2.88 -3.88
N PRO A 174 1.20 3.37 -2.67
CA PRO A 174 2.07 4.52 -2.45
C PRO A 174 3.53 4.10 -2.62
N ILE A 175 4.33 4.95 -3.28
CA ILE A 175 5.78 4.76 -3.43
C ILE A 175 6.59 5.70 -2.54
N GLY A 176 5.98 6.74 -2.01
CA GLY A 176 6.61 7.69 -1.09
C GLY A 176 5.95 9.06 -1.10
N LYS A 177 6.63 10.04 -0.55
CA LYS A 177 6.19 11.44 -0.49
C LYS A 177 6.89 12.27 -1.57
N ALA A 178 6.27 13.38 -1.98
CA ALA A 178 6.87 14.33 -2.91
C ALA A 178 8.17 14.95 -2.36
N SER A 179 8.35 14.98 -1.05
CA SER A 179 9.58 15.40 -0.37
C SER A 179 10.75 14.42 -0.53
N PHE A 180 10.52 13.16 -0.88
CA PHE A 180 11.57 12.17 -1.11
C PHE A 180 12.43 12.56 -2.31
N THR A 181 13.68 12.10 -2.35
CA THR A 181 14.54 12.24 -3.53
C THR A 181 14.04 11.36 -4.67
N GLU A 182 14.43 11.66 -5.89
CA GLU A 182 14.05 10.87 -7.06
C GLU A 182 14.59 9.44 -6.97
N ASP A 183 15.81 9.27 -6.45
CA ASP A 183 16.43 7.97 -6.24
C ASP A 183 15.67 7.13 -5.22
N GLN A 184 15.26 7.73 -4.08
CA GLN A 184 14.44 7.03 -3.07
C GLN A 184 13.11 6.54 -3.63
N LEU A 185 12.46 7.36 -4.44
CA LEU A 185 11.20 6.98 -5.09
C LEU A 185 11.42 5.89 -6.16
N ALA A 186 12.54 5.95 -6.89
CA ALA A 186 12.91 4.94 -7.88
C ALA A 186 13.18 3.59 -7.24
N ASP A 187 13.93 3.55 -6.14
CA ASP A 187 14.21 2.32 -5.38
C ASP A 187 12.94 1.70 -4.83
N ASN A 188 12.07 2.52 -4.22
CA ASN A 188 10.78 2.08 -3.72
C ASN A 188 9.89 1.53 -4.84
N PHE A 189 9.84 2.23 -5.98
CA PHE A 189 9.09 1.78 -7.15
C PHE A 189 9.62 0.46 -7.72
N GLN A 190 10.94 0.30 -7.80
CA GLN A 190 11.57 -0.93 -8.26
C GLN A 190 11.27 -2.10 -7.33
N ALA A 191 11.30 -1.89 -6.01
CA ALA A 191 10.94 -2.91 -5.01
C ALA A 191 9.48 -3.38 -5.19
N ILE A 192 8.55 -2.44 -5.39
CA ILE A 192 7.14 -2.73 -5.66
C ILE A 192 6.99 -3.52 -6.97
N MET A 193 7.60 -3.06 -8.06
CA MET A 193 7.51 -3.72 -9.36
C MET A 193 8.07 -5.13 -9.29
N GLY A 194 9.22 -5.34 -8.62
CA GLY A 194 9.79 -6.66 -8.39
C GLY A 194 8.87 -7.61 -7.63
N ALA A 195 8.17 -7.11 -6.60
CA ALA A 195 7.20 -7.89 -5.83
C ALA A 195 5.97 -8.25 -6.68
N ILE A 196 5.45 -7.30 -7.47
CA ILE A 196 4.27 -7.52 -8.32
C ILE A 196 4.59 -8.49 -9.46
N VAL A 197 5.75 -8.37 -10.11
CA VAL A 197 6.18 -9.29 -11.18
C VAL A 197 6.31 -10.72 -10.65
N LYS A 198 6.90 -10.90 -9.46
CA LYS A 198 7.00 -12.22 -8.79
C LYS A 198 5.63 -12.79 -8.41
N ALA A 199 4.64 -11.94 -8.16
CA ALA A 199 3.27 -12.36 -7.80
C ALA A 199 2.41 -12.74 -9.01
N LYS A 200 2.97 -12.79 -10.24
CA LYS A 200 2.23 -13.19 -11.44
C LYS A 200 1.61 -14.58 -11.27
N PRO A 201 0.28 -14.71 -11.40
CA PRO A 201 -0.38 -16.02 -11.34
C PRO A 201 0.02 -16.91 -12.51
N SER A 202 0.27 -18.18 -12.24
CA SER A 202 0.59 -19.18 -13.30
C SER A 202 -0.59 -19.44 -14.24
N SER A 203 -1.82 -19.23 -13.77
CA SER A 203 -3.05 -19.36 -14.54
C SER A 203 -3.27 -18.24 -15.54
N LEU A 204 -2.51 -17.15 -15.48
CA LEU A 204 -2.66 -16.02 -16.38
C LEU A 204 -2.10 -16.32 -17.76
N LYS A 205 -2.96 -16.29 -18.77
CA LYS A 205 -2.59 -16.36 -20.19
C LYS A 205 -2.54 -14.94 -20.78
N GLY A 206 -1.45 -14.61 -21.46
CA GLY A 206 -1.27 -13.30 -22.11
C GLY A 206 -0.50 -12.27 -21.29
N GLN A 207 -0.68 -11.00 -21.65
CA GLN A 207 0.08 -9.90 -21.07
C GLN A 207 -0.32 -9.63 -19.63
N TYR A 208 0.66 -9.70 -18.72
CA TYR A 208 0.45 -9.47 -17.30
C TYR A 208 0.31 -7.98 -16.95
N LEU A 209 1.29 -7.17 -17.34
CA LEU A 209 1.28 -5.73 -17.09
C LEU A 209 0.73 -4.99 -18.32
N LYS A 210 -0.48 -4.43 -18.22
CA LYS A 210 -1.12 -3.71 -19.33
C LYS A 210 -0.71 -2.24 -19.38
N SER A 211 -0.67 -1.57 -18.24
CA SER A 211 -0.24 -0.19 -18.14
C SER A 211 0.24 0.13 -16.72
N ILE A 212 1.17 1.04 -16.61
CA ILE A 212 1.70 1.56 -15.36
C ILE A 212 1.59 3.08 -15.43
N ALA A 213 1.11 3.70 -14.38
CA ALA A 213 1.04 5.15 -14.27
C ALA A 213 1.48 5.59 -12.87
N LEU A 214 2.22 6.68 -12.79
CA LEU A 214 2.57 7.35 -11.54
C LEU A 214 1.79 8.65 -11.45
N SER A 215 1.35 9.01 -10.26
CA SER A 215 0.69 10.30 -10.00
C SER A 215 0.97 10.79 -8.59
N SER A 216 0.94 12.10 -8.40
CA SER A 216 0.83 12.67 -7.06
C SER A 216 -0.64 12.80 -6.66
N THR A 217 -0.92 12.99 -5.37
CA THR A 217 -2.29 13.02 -4.80
C THR A 217 -3.24 13.94 -5.57
N MET A 218 -2.77 15.14 -5.95
CA MET A 218 -3.59 16.15 -6.64
C MET A 218 -3.11 16.46 -8.06
N GLY A 219 -2.04 15.79 -8.50
CA GLY A 219 -1.42 16.04 -9.79
C GLY A 219 -1.94 15.17 -10.93
N PRO A 220 -1.47 15.44 -12.16
CA PRO A 220 -1.70 14.59 -13.31
C PRO A 220 -0.84 13.33 -13.24
N SER A 221 -1.22 12.30 -13.99
CA SER A 221 -0.49 11.04 -14.08
C SER A 221 0.47 11.01 -15.27
N ALA A 222 1.67 10.47 -15.08
CA ALA A 222 2.63 10.11 -16.12
C ALA A 222 2.59 8.59 -16.36
N LYS A 223 2.58 8.16 -17.61
CA LYS A 223 2.61 6.74 -17.98
C LYS A 223 4.04 6.23 -18.02
N VAL A 224 4.28 5.10 -17.38
CA VAL A 224 5.58 4.40 -17.42
C VAL A 224 5.52 3.26 -18.44
N ASN A 225 6.61 3.06 -19.15
CA ASN A 225 6.74 1.99 -20.12
C ASN A 225 6.71 0.60 -19.42
N PRO A 226 5.67 -0.22 -19.63
CA PRO A 226 5.56 -1.52 -18.96
C PRO A 226 6.53 -2.57 -19.51
N SER A 227 7.05 -2.39 -20.72
CA SER A 227 7.88 -3.41 -21.40
C SER A 227 9.18 -3.73 -20.65
N LYS A 228 9.67 -2.83 -19.81
CA LYS A 228 10.87 -3.07 -18.97
C LYS A 228 10.63 -3.99 -17.78
N TYR A 229 9.37 -4.25 -17.44
CA TYR A 229 8.97 -5.08 -16.29
C TYR A 229 8.30 -6.39 -16.72
N VAL A 230 8.30 -6.68 -18.02
CA VAL A 230 7.78 -7.94 -18.54
C VAL A 230 8.88 -8.99 -18.40
N GLY A 231 8.67 -9.93 -17.47
CA GLY A 231 9.45 -11.16 -17.35
C GLY A 231 8.76 -12.29 -18.07
#